data_64965e85945a0272bb2446b59a29ceed
#
_entry.id   64965e85945a0272bb2446b59a29ceed
#
_cell.length_a   1.000
_cell.length_b   1.000
_cell.length_c   1.000
_cell.angle_alpha   90.00
_cell.angle_beta   90.00
_cell.angle_gamma   90.00
#
_symmetry.space_group_name_H-M   'P 1'
#
loop_
_entity.id
_entity.type
_entity.pdbx_description
1 polymer ?
#
loop_
_entity_poly.entity_id
_entity_poly.type
_entity_poly.pdbx_seq_one_letter_code
_entity_poly.pdbx_strand_id
1 'polypeptide(L)'
;MEGARLAALIGTHVDEIARLTMAARAAAASQPEQIAQRLRQQLDELLGQLPPPAPDRIVQEIALMAARADVREELDRLVAHVEATRALITAGGPIGRKLDFLCQELNREANTLCSKSSDVELTRIGLDLKVAIEQLREQVQNIE
;
A
#
# COMPACT_ATOMS: atom_id res chain seq x y z
N MET A 1 15.00 -21.40 -21.94
CA MET A 1 15.66 -20.10 -21.87
C MET A 1 14.70 -18.94 -21.80
N GLU A 2 13.62 -18.93 -22.55
CA GLU A 2 12.58 -17.92 -22.39
C GLU A 2 11.94 -17.96 -21.01
N GLY A 3 11.73 -19.16 -20.45
CA GLY A 3 11.21 -19.32 -19.11
C GLY A 3 12.10 -18.70 -18.02
N ALA A 4 13.42 -18.81 -18.18
CA ALA A 4 14.36 -18.20 -17.25
C ALA A 4 14.39 -16.68 -17.36
N ARG A 5 14.29 -16.14 -18.57
CA ARG A 5 14.17 -14.70 -18.83
C ARG A 5 12.90 -14.14 -18.21
N LEU A 6 11.81 -14.84 -18.40
CA LEU A 6 10.50 -14.43 -17.90
C LEU A 6 10.50 -14.45 -16.36
N ALA A 7 11.07 -15.51 -15.76
CA ALA A 7 11.20 -15.61 -14.31
C ALA A 7 12.03 -14.46 -13.74
N ALA A 8 13.14 -14.10 -14.41
CA ALA A 8 13.98 -12.99 -13.99
C ALA A 8 13.24 -11.65 -14.11
N LEU A 9 12.47 -11.45 -15.17
CA LEU A 9 11.68 -10.23 -15.38
C LEU A 9 10.56 -10.12 -14.34
N ILE A 10 9.86 -11.22 -14.07
CA ILE A 10 8.83 -11.27 -13.04
C ILE A 10 9.46 -10.98 -11.66
N GLY A 11 10.63 -11.55 -11.38
CA GLY A 11 11.37 -11.28 -10.14
C GLY A 11 11.68 -9.80 -9.98
N THR A 12 12.05 -9.11 -11.05
CA THR A 12 12.31 -7.68 -11.03
C THR A 12 11.04 -6.88 -10.64
N HIS A 13 9.89 -7.24 -11.20
CA HIS A 13 8.63 -6.59 -10.86
C HIS A 13 8.22 -6.88 -9.41
N VAL A 14 8.42 -8.09 -8.94
CA VAL A 14 8.14 -8.47 -7.54
C VAL A 14 9.04 -7.69 -6.59
N ASP A 15 10.33 -7.54 -6.92
CA ASP A 15 11.26 -6.76 -6.10
C ASP A 15 10.83 -5.30 -6.00
N GLU A 16 10.34 -4.72 -7.10
CA GLU A 16 9.82 -3.36 -7.10
C GLU A 16 8.58 -3.22 -6.21
N ILE A 17 7.66 -4.18 -6.28
CA ILE A 17 6.48 -4.20 -5.41
C ILE A 17 6.91 -4.32 -3.94
N ALA A 18 7.89 -5.16 -3.64
CA ALA A 18 8.41 -5.31 -2.28
C ALA A 18 9.02 -4.00 -1.77
N ARG A 19 9.81 -3.33 -2.61
CA ARG A 19 10.42 -2.04 -2.28
C ARG A 19 9.36 -0.99 -1.98
N LEU A 20 8.35 -0.88 -2.83
CA LEU A 20 7.25 0.07 -2.66
C LEU A 20 6.42 -0.24 -1.41
N THR A 21 6.23 -1.51 -1.09
CA THR A 21 5.54 -1.93 0.14
C THR A 21 6.28 -1.46 1.38
N MET A 22 7.60 -1.59 1.39
CA MET A 22 8.43 -1.10 2.50
C MET A 22 8.40 0.42 2.59
N ALA A 23 8.43 1.12 1.45
CA ALA A 23 8.29 2.58 1.42
C ALA A 23 6.92 3.03 1.95
N ALA A 24 5.87 2.29 1.61
CA ALA A 24 4.51 2.55 2.11
C ALA A 24 4.43 2.35 3.63
N ARG A 25 5.10 1.34 4.15
CA ARG A 25 5.15 1.08 5.59
C ARG A 25 5.83 2.24 6.33
N ALA A 26 6.93 2.76 5.80
CA ALA A 26 7.63 3.89 6.38
C ALA A 26 6.76 5.16 6.34
N ALA A 27 6.08 5.44 5.23
CA ALA A 27 5.18 6.58 5.09
C ALA A 27 3.97 6.46 6.02
N ALA A 28 3.39 5.26 6.14
CA ALA A 28 2.24 5.00 7.01
C ALA A 28 2.56 5.22 8.49
N ALA A 29 3.79 4.96 8.90
CA ALA A 29 4.21 5.12 10.29
C ALA A 29 4.08 6.55 10.79
N SER A 30 4.18 7.54 9.90
CA SER A 30 4.08 8.97 10.26
C SER A 30 2.66 9.53 10.14
N GLN A 31 1.69 8.77 9.64
CA GLN A 31 0.32 9.26 9.44
C GLN A 31 -0.37 9.78 10.70
N PRO A 32 -0.33 9.08 11.85
CA PRO A 32 -1.04 9.59 13.03
C PRO A 32 -0.55 10.98 13.44
N GLU A 33 0.74 11.22 13.42
CA GLU A 33 1.33 12.50 13.76
C GLU A 33 0.94 13.59 12.76
N GLN A 34 0.98 13.28 11.48
CA GLN A 34 0.57 14.20 10.41
C GLN A 34 -0.91 14.55 10.50
N ILE A 35 -1.77 13.58 10.80
CA ILE A 35 -3.20 13.81 11.00
C ILE A 35 -3.42 14.77 12.16
N ALA A 36 -2.73 14.56 13.27
CA ALA A 36 -2.83 15.41 14.47
C ALA A 36 -2.42 16.85 14.16
N GLN A 37 -1.29 17.04 13.49
CA GLN A 37 -0.78 18.36 13.11
C GLN A 37 -1.74 19.08 12.17
N ARG A 38 -2.25 18.37 11.15
CA ARG A 38 -3.18 18.95 10.18
C ARG A 38 -4.48 19.39 10.85
N LEU A 39 -5.03 18.56 11.73
CA LEU A 39 -6.26 18.90 12.43
C LEU A 39 -6.09 20.13 13.31
N ARG A 40 -5.00 20.20 14.08
CA ARG A 40 -4.70 21.36 14.92
C ARG A 40 -4.54 22.63 14.09
N GLN A 41 -3.83 22.54 12.97
CA GLN A 41 -3.64 23.68 12.08
C GLN A 41 -4.99 24.15 11.48
N GLN A 42 -5.83 23.23 11.04
CA GLN A 42 -7.15 23.56 10.50
C GLN A 42 -8.05 24.19 11.55
N LEU A 43 -7.99 23.70 12.78
CA LEU A 43 -8.75 24.29 13.89
C LEU A 43 -8.29 25.72 14.19
N ASP A 44 -6.99 25.96 14.21
CA ASP A 44 -6.44 27.30 14.42
C ASP A 44 -6.90 28.28 13.34
N GLU A 45 -6.92 27.86 12.06
CA GLU A 45 -7.35 28.67 10.94
C GLU A 45 -8.85 28.96 10.97
N LEU A 46 -9.66 27.94 11.27
CA LEU A 46 -11.12 28.04 11.21
C LEU A 46 -11.73 28.71 12.43
N LEU A 47 -11.22 28.42 13.60
CA LEU A 47 -11.80 28.93 14.85
C LEU A 47 -11.37 30.36 15.16
N GLY A 48 -10.17 30.75 14.72
CA GLY A 48 -9.67 32.11 14.94
C GLY A 48 -9.81 32.55 16.40
N GLN A 49 -10.78 33.46 16.67
CA GLN A 49 -11.04 34.00 18.00
C GLN A 49 -12.08 33.18 18.81
N LEU A 50 -12.63 32.13 18.22
CA LEU A 50 -13.59 31.28 18.92
C LEU A 50 -12.88 30.39 19.95
N PRO A 51 -13.57 30.02 21.04
CA PRO A 51 -12.98 29.11 22.02
C PRO A 51 -12.62 27.78 21.37
N PRO A 52 -11.44 27.21 21.67
CA PRO A 52 -11.07 25.90 21.11
C PRO A 52 -11.97 24.81 21.67
N PRO A 53 -12.18 23.70 20.92
CA PRO A 53 -12.85 22.53 21.45
C PRO A 53 -12.10 21.96 22.68
N ALA A 54 -12.81 21.19 23.48
CA ALA A 54 -12.21 20.51 24.62
C ALA A 54 -11.05 19.62 24.13
N PRO A 55 -9.91 19.60 24.86
CA PRO A 55 -8.76 18.75 24.47
C PRO A 55 -9.12 17.28 24.25
N ASP A 56 -10.00 16.73 25.08
CA ASP A 56 -10.46 15.34 24.95
C ASP A 56 -11.18 15.09 23.63
N ARG A 57 -11.94 16.06 23.15
CA ARG A 57 -12.65 15.96 21.87
C ARG A 57 -11.66 15.95 20.70
N ILE A 58 -10.63 16.77 20.77
CA ILE A 58 -9.58 16.81 19.75
C ILE A 58 -8.87 15.45 19.69
N VAL A 59 -8.51 14.88 20.83
CA VAL A 59 -7.85 13.57 20.92
C VAL A 59 -8.74 12.48 20.34
N GLN A 60 -10.05 12.49 20.64
CA GLN A 60 -11.01 11.53 20.08
C GLN A 60 -11.09 11.61 18.56
N GLU A 61 -11.17 12.83 18.00
CA GLU A 61 -11.22 13.02 16.55
C GLU A 61 -9.94 12.54 15.86
N ILE A 62 -8.78 12.84 16.44
CA ILE A 62 -7.49 12.36 15.93
C ILE A 62 -7.47 10.83 15.93
N ALA A 63 -7.92 10.20 17.01
CA ALA A 63 -7.95 8.74 17.11
C ALA A 63 -8.86 8.12 16.05
N LEU A 64 -10.03 8.71 15.80
CA LEU A 64 -10.96 8.24 14.76
C LEU A 64 -10.35 8.38 13.37
N MET A 65 -9.73 9.52 13.07
CA MET A 65 -9.09 9.76 11.77
C MET A 65 -7.92 8.81 11.56
N ALA A 66 -7.11 8.57 12.60
CA ALA A 66 -5.99 7.64 12.53
C ALA A 66 -6.46 6.20 12.31
N ALA A 67 -7.57 5.80 12.95
CA ALA A 67 -8.15 4.47 12.76
C ALA A 67 -8.63 4.27 11.32
N ARG A 68 -9.28 5.28 10.73
CA ARG A 68 -9.73 5.22 9.32
C ARG A 68 -8.58 5.15 8.34
N ALA A 69 -7.46 5.76 8.67
CA ALA A 69 -6.27 5.80 7.82
C ALA A 69 -5.32 4.63 8.07
N ASP A 70 -5.63 3.75 9.01
CA ASP A 70 -4.76 2.62 9.36
C ASP A 70 -4.73 1.60 8.22
N VAL A 71 -3.53 1.38 7.68
CA VAL A 71 -3.28 0.48 6.55
C VAL A 71 -2.38 -0.69 6.91
N ARG A 72 -2.20 -0.96 8.22
CA ARG A 72 -1.31 -2.05 8.67
C ARG A 72 -1.72 -3.41 8.15
N GLU A 73 -3.01 -3.70 8.11
CA GLU A 73 -3.52 -4.96 7.59
C GLU A 73 -3.22 -5.10 6.10
N GLU A 74 -3.46 -4.05 5.32
CA GLU A 74 -3.19 -4.03 3.88
C GLU A 74 -1.70 -4.23 3.61
N LEU A 75 -0.83 -3.57 4.37
CA LEU A 75 0.61 -3.72 4.24
C LEU A 75 1.07 -5.13 4.60
N ASP A 76 0.55 -5.71 5.66
CA ASP A 76 0.87 -7.08 6.06
C ASP A 76 0.45 -8.08 4.98
N ARG A 77 -0.73 -7.90 4.39
CA ARG A 77 -1.21 -8.74 3.29
C ARG A 77 -0.36 -8.56 2.03
N LEU A 78 0.05 -7.33 1.72
CA LEU A 78 0.98 -7.09 0.60
C LEU A 78 2.28 -7.86 0.78
N VAL A 79 2.88 -7.81 1.97
CA VAL A 79 4.09 -8.56 2.29
C VAL A 79 3.86 -10.06 2.11
N ALA A 80 2.76 -10.59 2.64
CA ALA A 80 2.44 -12.01 2.54
C ALA A 80 2.25 -12.45 1.08
N HIS A 81 1.57 -11.65 0.27
CA HIS A 81 1.35 -11.96 -1.15
C HIS A 81 2.63 -11.85 -1.97
N VAL A 82 3.53 -10.92 -1.64
CA VAL A 82 4.86 -10.84 -2.26
C VAL A 82 5.65 -12.11 -1.98
N GLU A 83 5.66 -12.57 -0.74
CA GLU A 83 6.35 -13.81 -0.36
C GLU A 83 5.75 -15.02 -1.07
N ALA A 84 4.43 -15.11 -1.14
CA ALA A 84 3.73 -16.19 -1.85
C ALA A 84 4.08 -16.18 -3.34
N THR A 85 4.18 -14.99 -3.95
CA THR A 85 4.56 -14.85 -5.36
C THR A 85 5.99 -15.36 -5.58
N ARG A 86 6.91 -14.98 -4.72
CA ARG A 86 8.31 -15.45 -4.79
C ARG A 86 8.40 -16.97 -4.66
N ALA A 87 7.63 -17.55 -3.74
CA ALA A 87 7.61 -18.99 -3.53
C ALA A 87 7.10 -19.73 -4.78
N LEU A 88 6.07 -19.20 -5.45
CA LEU A 88 5.55 -19.78 -6.68
C LEU A 88 6.59 -19.73 -7.81
N ILE A 89 7.28 -18.61 -7.97
CA ILE A 89 8.32 -18.45 -9.00
C ILE A 89 9.45 -19.45 -8.77
N THR A 90 9.86 -19.61 -7.52
CA THR A 90 10.94 -20.56 -7.14
C THR A 90 10.51 -22.01 -7.38
N ALA A 91 9.27 -22.36 -7.07
CA ALA A 91 8.75 -23.70 -7.26
C ALA A 91 8.66 -24.11 -8.74
N GLY A 92 8.39 -23.15 -9.61
CA GLY A 92 8.25 -23.40 -11.04
C GLY A 92 6.98 -24.16 -11.38
N GLY A 93 6.94 -24.73 -12.59
CA GLY A 93 5.79 -25.47 -13.09
C GLY A 93 4.68 -24.57 -13.61
N PRO A 94 3.45 -25.08 -13.77
CA PRO A 94 2.32 -24.31 -14.31
C PRO A 94 1.73 -23.39 -13.25
N ILE A 95 2.29 -22.19 -13.11
CA ILE A 95 2.01 -21.24 -12.05
C ILE A 95 1.17 -20.03 -12.49
N GLY A 96 0.86 -19.92 -13.79
CA GLY A 96 0.22 -18.73 -14.37
C GLY A 96 -1.07 -18.32 -13.67
N ARG A 97 -1.98 -19.27 -13.44
CA ARG A 97 -3.27 -19.01 -12.77
C ARG A 97 -3.09 -18.53 -11.32
N LYS A 98 -2.15 -19.16 -10.61
CA LYS A 98 -1.87 -18.80 -9.22
C LYS A 98 -1.23 -17.42 -9.12
N LEU A 99 -0.33 -17.10 -10.06
CA LEU A 99 0.28 -15.76 -10.15
C LEU A 99 -0.77 -14.71 -10.49
N ASP A 100 -1.67 -14.99 -11.43
CA ASP A 100 -2.74 -14.06 -11.76
C ASP A 100 -3.64 -13.77 -10.56
N PHE A 101 -4.00 -14.81 -9.82
CA PHE A 101 -4.77 -14.65 -8.58
C PHE A 101 -4.03 -13.76 -7.57
N LEU A 102 -2.74 -13.98 -7.38
CA LEU A 102 -1.94 -13.17 -6.46
C LEU A 102 -1.84 -11.72 -6.93
N CYS A 103 -1.74 -11.49 -8.24
CA CYS A 103 -1.77 -10.13 -8.79
C CYS A 103 -3.09 -9.43 -8.48
N GLN A 104 -4.21 -10.14 -8.57
CA GLN A 104 -5.52 -9.59 -8.21
C GLN A 104 -5.58 -9.24 -6.72
N GLU A 105 -5.04 -10.11 -5.87
CA GLU A 105 -5.01 -9.86 -4.43
C GLU A 105 -4.09 -8.69 -4.09
N LEU A 106 -2.92 -8.59 -4.71
CA LEU A 106 -2.01 -7.45 -4.55
C LEU A 106 -2.72 -6.16 -4.95
N ASN A 107 -3.41 -6.16 -6.07
CA ASN A 107 -4.14 -4.99 -6.56
C ASN A 107 -5.25 -4.58 -5.60
N ARG A 108 -5.96 -5.54 -5.04
CA ARG A 108 -7.00 -5.30 -4.05
C ARG A 108 -6.44 -4.56 -2.83
N GLU A 109 -5.30 -5.03 -2.31
CA GLU A 109 -4.67 -4.39 -1.15
C GLU A 109 -4.16 -2.98 -1.49
N ALA A 110 -3.58 -2.79 -2.67
CA ALA A 110 -3.12 -1.49 -3.12
C ALA A 110 -4.28 -0.50 -3.27
N ASN A 111 -5.42 -0.95 -3.80
CA ASN A 111 -6.63 -0.13 -3.92
C ASN A 111 -7.14 0.32 -2.55
N THR A 112 -7.20 -0.60 -1.60
CA THR A 112 -7.66 -0.29 -0.24
C THR A 112 -6.70 0.67 0.45
N LEU A 113 -5.41 0.47 0.27
CA LEU A 113 -4.37 1.36 0.81
C LEU A 113 -4.57 2.79 0.28
N CYS A 114 -4.76 2.95 -1.03
CA CYS A 114 -5.01 4.26 -1.64
C CYS A 114 -6.30 4.89 -1.09
N SER A 115 -7.34 4.09 -0.90
CA SER A 115 -8.63 4.55 -0.40
C SER A 115 -8.56 5.04 1.06
N LYS A 116 -7.76 4.38 1.89
CA LYS A 116 -7.59 4.73 3.30
C LYS A 116 -6.55 5.82 3.55
N SER A 117 -5.62 6.02 2.62
CA SER A 117 -4.50 6.95 2.83
C SER A 117 -4.98 8.38 3.07
N SER A 118 -4.41 9.02 4.07
CA SER A 118 -4.62 10.44 4.37
C SER A 118 -3.36 11.27 4.09
N ASP A 119 -2.32 10.66 3.56
CA ASP A 119 -1.03 11.27 3.29
C ASP A 119 -0.74 11.25 1.78
N VAL A 120 -0.28 12.39 1.25
CA VAL A 120 0.03 12.54 -0.18
C VAL A 120 1.13 11.57 -0.61
N GLU A 121 2.18 11.41 0.21
CA GLU A 121 3.28 10.51 -0.12
C GLU A 121 2.82 9.05 -0.13
N LEU A 122 2.06 8.63 0.88
CA LEU A 122 1.52 7.27 0.92
C LEU A 122 0.59 6.99 -0.26
N THR A 123 -0.24 7.96 -0.64
CA THR A 123 -1.11 7.83 -1.81
C THR A 123 -0.29 7.67 -3.08
N ARG A 124 0.76 8.46 -3.25
CA ARG A 124 1.67 8.35 -4.39
C ARG A 124 2.31 6.97 -4.46
N ILE A 125 2.81 6.47 -3.34
CA ILE A 125 3.40 5.13 -3.26
C ILE A 125 2.34 4.07 -3.61
N GLY A 126 1.13 4.22 -3.13
CA GLY A 126 0.02 3.32 -3.45
C GLY A 126 -0.30 3.29 -4.95
N LEU A 127 -0.28 4.45 -5.60
CA LEU A 127 -0.46 4.53 -7.06
C LEU A 127 0.70 3.87 -7.80
N ASP A 128 1.92 4.08 -7.35
CA ASP A 128 3.11 3.41 -7.92
C ASP A 128 3.02 1.89 -7.74
N LEU A 129 2.52 1.42 -6.60
CA LEU A 129 2.23 0.00 -6.37
C LEU A 129 1.25 -0.55 -7.41
N LYS A 130 0.17 0.16 -7.67
CA LYS A 130 -0.82 -0.27 -8.66
C LYS A 130 -0.21 -0.41 -10.05
N VAL A 131 0.65 0.53 -10.45
CA VAL A 131 1.36 0.47 -11.72
C VAL A 131 2.29 -0.75 -11.76
N ALA A 132 3.08 -0.97 -10.72
CA ALA A 132 4.01 -2.09 -10.64
C ALA A 132 3.27 -3.44 -10.67
N ILE A 133 2.14 -3.53 -9.98
CA ILE A 133 1.31 -4.74 -9.96
C ILE A 133 0.72 -5.02 -11.35
N GLU A 134 0.25 -3.99 -12.05
CA GLU A 134 -0.27 -4.14 -13.40
C GLU A 134 0.81 -4.60 -14.37
N GLN A 135 2.02 -4.07 -14.26
CA GLN A 135 3.17 -4.52 -15.05
C GLN A 135 3.49 -6.00 -14.77
N LEU A 136 3.44 -6.41 -13.51
CA LEU A 136 3.61 -7.81 -13.15
C LEU A 136 2.53 -8.68 -13.79
N ARG A 137 1.28 -8.24 -13.71
CA ARG A 137 0.14 -8.98 -14.26
C ARG A 137 0.27 -9.17 -15.76
N GLU A 138 0.68 -8.13 -16.49
CA GLU A 138 0.93 -8.22 -17.94
C GLU A 138 1.98 -9.28 -18.27
N GLN A 139 3.06 -9.33 -17.51
CA GLN A 139 4.11 -10.33 -17.72
C GLN A 139 3.61 -11.75 -17.39
N VAL A 140 2.81 -11.89 -16.33
CA VAL A 140 2.21 -13.18 -15.96
C VAL A 140 1.29 -13.70 -17.07
N GLN A 141 0.50 -12.83 -17.67
CA GLN A 141 -0.39 -13.21 -18.77
C GLN A 141 0.37 -13.66 -20.03
N ASN A 142 1.60 -13.22 -20.19
CA ASN A 142 2.46 -13.62 -21.32
C ASN A 142 3.17 -14.96 -21.11
N ILE A 143 3.09 -15.56 -19.92
CA ILE A 143 3.71 -16.87 -19.61
C ILE A 143 2.97 -18.02 -20.33
N GLU A 144 1.72 -17.87 -20.56
CA GLU A 144 0.85 -18.84 -21.23
C GLU A 144 0.50 -18.31 -22.63
#